data_7336a13a92435a4721269a4672336282
#
_entry.id   7336a13a92435a4721269a4672336282
#
_cell.length_a   1.000
_cell.length_b   1.000
_cell.length_c   1.000
_cell.angle_alpha   90.00
_cell.angle_beta   90.00
_cell.angle_gamma   90.00
#
_symmetry.space_group_name_H-M   'P 1'
#
loop_
_entity.id
_entity.type
_entity.pdbx_description
1 polymer ?
#
loop_
_entity_poly.entity_id
_entity_poly.type
_entity_poly.pdbx_seq_one_letter_code
_entity_poly.pdbx_strand_id
1 'polypeptide(L)'
;MKALVVIDYQVDFVDGALGFPGAEKLEQIILDKIANCRSTEGQVIFTLDTHGEEYLSTAEGRKLPVPHCIKGTPGHALYGRVAEAVKPDDIVIEKPAFGSLELADLLRRLAPEEVELCGLVTDICVISNAVIAKAALPESRVTVDHSACSCADPEAHERALAVMRGVQIDVI
;
A
#
# COMPACT_ATOMS: atom_id res chain seq x y z
N MET A 1 17.95 2.87 -9.66
CA MET A 1 17.45 2.03 -8.53
C MET A 1 15.94 1.91 -8.64
N LYS A 2 15.37 0.72 -8.35
CA LYS A 2 13.93 0.47 -8.29
C LYS A 2 13.45 0.49 -6.82
N ALA A 3 12.25 1.00 -6.56
CA ALA A 3 11.56 0.86 -5.28
C ALA A 3 10.25 0.10 -5.45
N LEU A 4 9.96 -0.84 -4.56
CA LEU A 4 8.67 -1.51 -4.43
C LEU A 4 8.00 -1.02 -3.16
N VAL A 5 6.77 -0.52 -3.27
CA VAL A 5 5.96 -0.10 -2.12
C VAL A 5 4.79 -1.05 -1.95
N VAL A 6 4.80 -1.82 -0.88
CA VAL A 6 3.69 -2.70 -0.47
C VAL A 6 2.77 -1.91 0.44
N ILE A 7 1.58 -1.58 -0.07
CA ILE A 7 0.61 -0.72 0.60
C ILE A 7 -0.31 -1.57 1.48
N ASP A 8 -0.25 -1.35 2.79
CA ASP A 8 -1.22 -1.76 3.80
C ASP A 8 -1.74 -3.21 3.66
N TYR A 9 -0.85 -4.16 3.34
CA TYR A 9 -1.23 -5.57 3.27
C TYR A 9 -1.30 -6.16 4.69
N GLN A 10 -2.25 -5.64 5.48
CA GLN A 10 -2.44 -5.90 6.90
C GLN A 10 -3.61 -6.86 7.15
N VAL A 11 -3.60 -7.53 8.32
CA VAL A 11 -4.63 -8.50 8.74
C VAL A 11 -6.03 -7.91 8.63
N ASP A 12 -6.25 -6.68 9.12
CA ASP A 12 -7.59 -6.09 9.10
C ASP A 12 -8.13 -5.81 7.69
N PHE A 13 -7.27 -5.65 6.69
CA PHE A 13 -7.70 -5.47 5.28
C PHE A 13 -7.77 -6.78 4.50
N VAL A 14 -7.20 -7.88 5.00
CA VAL A 14 -7.23 -9.18 4.31
C VAL A 14 -8.37 -10.05 4.83
N ASP A 15 -8.38 -10.38 6.10
CA ASP A 15 -9.37 -11.26 6.73
C ASP A 15 -9.90 -10.75 8.09
N GLY A 16 -9.49 -9.54 8.50
CA GLY A 16 -9.94 -8.88 9.73
C GLY A 16 -11.13 -7.95 9.52
N ALA A 17 -11.15 -6.83 10.26
CA ALA A 17 -12.30 -5.94 10.39
C ALA A 17 -12.84 -5.36 9.06
N LEU A 18 -11.98 -5.11 8.10
CA LEU A 18 -12.29 -4.61 6.75
C LEU A 18 -11.86 -5.61 5.65
N GLY A 19 -11.64 -6.87 6.02
CA GLY A 19 -11.28 -7.94 5.10
C GLY A 19 -12.39 -8.27 4.10
N PHE A 20 -12.00 -8.75 2.92
CA PHE A 20 -12.93 -9.14 1.87
C PHE A 20 -12.43 -10.37 1.09
N PRO A 21 -13.34 -11.19 0.51
CA PRO A 21 -12.94 -12.38 -0.23
C PRO A 21 -12.00 -12.07 -1.39
N GLY A 22 -10.88 -12.77 -1.45
CA GLY A 22 -9.90 -12.64 -2.53
C GLY A 22 -8.68 -11.78 -2.17
N ALA A 23 -8.72 -10.99 -1.09
CA ALA A 23 -7.58 -10.21 -0.63
C ALA A 23 -6.37 -11.12 -0.28
N GLU A 24 -6.63 -12.31 0.25
CA GLU A 24 -5.62 -13.32 0.59
C GLU A 24 -4.86 -13.86 -0.64
N LYS A 25 -5.46 -13.78 -1.83
CA LYS A 25 -4.84 -14.26 -3.08
C LYS A 25 -3.67 -13.40 -3.53
N LEU A 26 -3.59 -12.17 -3.05
CA LEU A 26 -2.50 -11.26 -3.38
C LEU A 26 -1.18 -11.66 -2.71
N GLU A 27 -1.23 -12.46 -1.64
CA GLU A 27 -0.06 -12.81 -0.84
C GLU A 27 1.11 -13.32 -1.70
N GLN A 28 0.86 -14.34 -2.54
CA GLN A 28 1.93 -14.92 -3.37
C GLN A 28 2.45 -13.92 -4.41
N ILE A 29 1.55 -13.13 -5.01
CA ILE A 29 1.94 -12.13 -6.00
C ILE A 29 2.84 -11.06 -5.37
N ILE A 30 2.48 -10.58 -4.18
CA ILE A 30 3.27 -9.61 -3.41
C ILE A 30 4.64 -10.20 -3.04
N LEU A 31 4.70 -11.47 -2.59
CA LEU A 31 5.96 -12.16 -2.28
C LEU A 31 6.87 -12.27 -3.50
N ASP A 32 6.32 -12.59 -4.68
CA ASP A 32 7.08 -12.66 -5.92
C ASP A 32 7.64 -11.29 -6.32
N LYS A 33 6.87 -10.21 -6.13
CA LYS A 33 7.34 -8.83 -6.35
C LYS A 33 8.45 -8.44 -5.39
N ILE A 34 8.33 -8.78 -4.11
CA ILE A 34 9.37 -8.55 -3.10
C ILE A 34 10.67 -9.26 -3.51
N ALA A 35 10.57 -10.54 -3.91
CA ALA A 35 11.71 -11.32 -4.34
C ALA A 35 12.36 -10.72 -5.60
N ASN A 36 11.56 -10.33 -6.59
CA ASN A 36 12.03 -9.69 -7.82
C ASN A 36 12.71 -8.33 -7.53
N CYS A 37 12.11 -7.47 -6.71
CA CYS A 37 12.69 -6.19 -6.33
C CYS A 37 14.08 -6.39 -5.69
N ARG A 38 14.21 -7.33 -4.76
CA ARG A 38 15.48 -7.64 -4.09
C ARG A 38 16.52 -8.24 -5.02
N SER A 39 16.11 -9.04 -6.00
CA SER A 39 17.05 -9.64 -6.98
C SER A 39 17.74 -8.60 -7.86
N THR A 40 17.16 -7.39 -7.96
CA THR A 40 17.70 -6.24 -8.70
C THR A 40 18.27 -5.16 -7.77
N GLU A 41 18.58 -5.51 -6.52
CA GLU A 41 19.08 -4.58 -5.49
C GLU A 41 18.16 -3.38 -5.27
N GLY A 42 16.85 -3.59 -5.47
CA GLY A 42 15.81 -2.58 -5.22
C GLY A 42 15.46 -2.44 -3.75
N GLN A 43 14.91 -1.29 -3.38
CA GLN A 43 14.42 -1.01 -2.02
C GLN A 43 12.98 -1.47 -1.87
N VAL A 44 12.71 -2.30 -0.86
CA VAL A 44 11.34 -2.65 -0.45
C VAL A 44 10.89 -1.73 0.67
N ILE A 45 9.68 -1.19 0.54
CA ILE A 45 9.04 -0.29 1.49
C ILE A 45 7.65 -0.86 1.79
N PHE A 46 7.30 -0.95 3.06
CA PHE A 46 5.96 -1.32 3.52
C PHE A 46 5.28 -0.09 4.12
N THR A 47 4.01 0.10 3.83
CA THR A 47 3.18 1.03 4.60
C THR A 47 2.23 0.26 5.50
N LEU A 48 1.95 0.81 6.67
CA LEU A 48 0.97 0.31 7.62
C LEU A 48 -0.01 1.42 7.94
N ASP A 49 -1.26 1.21 7.60
CA ASP A 49 -2.33 2.04 8.14
C ASP A 49 -2.35 1.90 9.65
N THR A 50 -2.35 3.03 10.39
CA THR A 50 -2.09 3.00 11.83
C THR A 50 -2.98 3.97 12.56
N HIS A 51 -3.85 3.44 13.40
CA HIS A 51 -4.79 4.21 14.22
C HIS A 51 -4.56 3.97 15.71
N GLY A 52 -4.99 4.93 16.53
CA GLY A 52 -5.03 4.80 17.97
C GLY A 52 -6.40 4.33 18.48
N GLU A 53 -6.50 4.08 19.77
CA GLU A 53 -7.75 3.65 20.44
C GLU A 53 -8.88 4.69 20.27
N GLU A 54 -8.53 5.95 20.03
CA GLU A 54 -9.46 7.06 19.80
C GLU A 54 -10.05 7.09 18.37
N TYR A 55 -9.79 6.09 17.53
CA TYR A 55 -10.18 6.05 16.11
C TYR A 55 -11.61 6.57 15.85
N LEU A 56 -12.60 6.09 16.61
CA LEU A 56 -14.00 6.49 16.43
C LEU A 56 -14.26 7.99 16.62
N SER A 57 -13.37 8.71 17.27
CA SER A 57 -13.45 10.17 17.46
C SER A 57 -12.72 10.96 16.36
N THR A 58 -11.98 10.29 15.49
CA THR A 58 -11.26 10.91 14.37
C THR A 58 -12.21 11.33 13.24
N ALA A 59 -11.72 12.12 12.29
CA ALA A 59 -12.48 12.49 11.10
C ALA A 59 -12.83 11.27 10.24
N GLU A 60 -11.93 10.30 10.15
CA GLU A 60 -12.12 9.04 9.44
C GLU A 60 -13.13 8.15 10.17
N GLY A 61 -12.92 7.90 11.47
CA GLY A 61 -13.78 7.03 12.26
C GLY A 61 -15.24 7.49 12.35
N ARG A 62 -15.49 8.80 12.21
CA ARG A 62 -16.87 9.31 12.09
C ARG A 62 -17.56 8.98 10.78
N LYS A 63 -16.79 8.75 9.71
CA LYS A 63 -17.30 8.39 8.37
C LYS A 63 -17.31 6.89 8.15
N LEU A 64 -16.33 6.18 8.70
CA LEU A 64 -16.20 4.74 8.68
C LEU A 64 -16.10 4.22 10.13
N PRO A 65 -17.22 3.99 10.82
CA PRO A 65 -17.23 3.63 12.25
C PRO A 65 -16.87 2.15 12.48
N VAL A 66 -15.80 1.68 11.86
CA VAL A 66 -15.24 0.34 11.99
C VAL A 66 -13.80 0.47 12.46
N PRO A 67 -13.51 0.28 13.77
CA PRO A 67 -12.12 0.28 14.25
C PRO A 67 -11.30 -0.77 13.52
N HIS A 68 -10.17 -0.36 12.96
CA HIS A 68 -9.24 -1.23 12.23
C HIS A 68 -7.82 -0.72 12.36
N CYS A 69 -6.86 -1.57 12.12
CA CYS A 69 -5.43 -1.24 12.16
C CYS A 69 -5.03 -0.46 13.42
N ILE A 70 -5.66 -0.80 14.56
CA ILE A 70 -5.34 -0.17 15.85
C ILE A 70 -3.95 -0.64 16.28
N LYS A 71 -3.05 0.30 16.53
CA LYS A 71 -1.65 0.01 16.89
C LYS A 71 -1.56 -0.93 18.08
N GLY A 72 -0.75 -1.98 17.95
CA GLY A 72 -0.56 -3.00 19.00
C GLY A 72 -1.58 -4.13 18.98
N THR A 73 -2.57 -4.11 18.08
CA THR A 73 -3.49 -5.23 17.88
C THR A 73 -3.02 -6.16 16.75
N PRO A 74 -3.48 -7.42 16.70
CA PRO A 74 -3.18 -8.33 15.60
C PRO A 74 -3.62 -7.78 14.23
N GLY A 75 -4.72 -7.02 14.17
CA GLY A 75 -5.24 -6.43 12.94
C GLY A 75 -4.30 -5.42 12.28
N HIS A 76 -3.46 -4.76 13.08
CA HIS A 76 -2.44 -3.81 12.59
C HIS A 76 -1.24 -4.50 11.93
N ALA A 77 -0.97 -5.76 12.23
CA ALA A 77 0.18 -6.47 11.68
C ALA A 77 0.06 -6.71 10.16
N LEU A 78 1.19 -6.78 9.45
CA LEU A 78 1.21 -7.32 8.09
C LEU A 78 0.65 -8.74 8.06
N TYR A 79 0.02 -9.11 6.96
CA TYR A 79 -0.65 -10.40 6.83
C TYR A 79 0.30 -11.53 6.41
N GLY A 80 0.11 -12.69 7.02
CA GLY A 80 0.64 -13.98 6.60
C GLY A 80 2.15 -13.99 6.33
N ARG A 81 2.54 -14.63 5.23
CA ARG A 81 3.95 -14.75 4.82
C ARG A 81 4.58 -13.42 4.39
N VAL A 82 3.77 -12.41 4.06
CA VAL A 82 4.33 -11.06 3.78
C VAL A 82 4.94 -10.47 5.05
N ALA A 83 4.34 -10.70 6.22
CA ALA A 83 4.94 -10.32 7.50
C ALA A 83 6.28 -11.00 7.76
N GLU A 84 6.38 -12.29 7.43
CA GLU A 84 7.61 -13.08 7.57
C GLU A 84 8.71 -12.66 6.58
N ALA A 85 8.31 -12.06 5.46
CA ALA A 85 9.23 -11.63 4.41
C ALA A 85 9.93 -10.30 4.73
N VAL A 86 9.51 -9.55 5.75
CA VAL A 86 10.15 -8.28 6.13
C VAL A 86 11.58 -8.53 6.61
N LYS A 87 12.52 -7.74 6.09
CA LYS A 87 13.94 -7.81 6.44
C LYS A 87 14.40 -6.54 7.16
N PRO A 88 15.53 -6.58 7.90
CA PRO A 88 16.06 -5.41 8.60
C PRO A 88 16.38 -4.20 7.70
N ASP A 89 16.68 -4.44 6.42
CA ASP A 89 17.01 -3.40 5.44
C ASP A 89 15.76 -2.83 4.75
N ASP A 90 14.58 -3.40 4.98
CA ASP A 90 13.33 -2.87 4.47
C ASP A 90 12.88 -1.66 5.30
N ILE A 91 12.15 -0.77 4.66
CA ILE A 91 11.60 0.42 5.33
C ILE A 91 10.13 0.18 5.62
N VAL A 92 9.72 0.43 6.86
CA VAL A 92 8.32 0.34 7.28
C VAL A 92 7.85 1.71 7.71
N ILE A 93 6.76 2.20 7.10
CA ILE A 93 6.14 3.50 7.37
C ILE A 93 4.76 3.27 8.00
N GLU A 94 4.57 3.74 9.21
CA GLU A 94 3.23 3.83 9.83
C GLU A 94 2.58 5.14 9.38
N LYS A 95 1.40 5.07 8.76
CA LYS A 95 0.69 6.26 8.26
C LYS A 95 -0.66 6.44 8.96
N PRO A 96 -1.02 7.67 9.36
CA PRO A 96 -2.27 7.94 10.05
C PRO A 96 -3.44 8.30 9.11
N ALA A 97 -3.25 8.16 7.81
CA ALA A 97 -4.21 8.52 6.77
C ALA A 97 -3.97 7.69 5.50
N PHE A 98 -4.88 7.79 4.52
CA PHE A 98 -4.84 6.99 3.30
C PHE A 98 -3.53 7.16 2.52
N GLY A 99 -3.08 8.39 2.31
CA GLY A 99 -1.79 8.71 1.70
C GLY A 99 -0.74 9.08 2.74
N SER A 100 0.54 8.86 2.43
CA SER A 100 1.67 9.13 3.32
C SER A 100 2.58 10.24 2.79
N LEU A 101 2.65 11.36 3.51
CA LEU A 101 3.64 12.40 3.20
C LEU A 101 5.06 11.95 3.56
N GLU A 102 5.22 11.08 4.56
CA GLU A 102 6.51 10.47 4.88
C GLU A 102 7.04 9.61 3.72
N LEU A 103 6.15 8.86 3.05
CA LEU A 103 6.50 8.13 1.82
C LEU A 103 6.99 9.11 0.73
N ALA A 104 6.32 10.24 0.54
CA ALA A 104 6.76 11.25 -0.43
C ALA A 104 8.17 11.76 -0.13
N ASP A 105 8.45 12.09 1.13
CA ASP A 105 9.77 12.58 1.55
C ASP A 105 10.85 11.49 1.45
N LEU A 106 10.50 10.25 1.77
CA LEU A 106 11.39 9.11 1.58
C LEU A 106 11.72 8.91 0.09
N LEU A 107 10.72 8.89 -0.78
CA LEU A 107 10.90 8.71 -2.22
C LEU A 107 11.77 9.83 -2.84
N ARG A 108 11.59 11.09 -2.40
CA ARG A 108 12.46 12.20 -2.82
C ARG A 108 13.92 12.00 -2.40
N ARG A 109 14.16 11.45 -1.20
CA ARG A 109 15.53 11.17 -0.73
C ARG A 109 16.17 10.00 -1.46
N LEU A 110 15.42 8.95 -1.72
CA LEU A 110 15.89 7.76 -2.44
C LEU A 110 16.07 8.03 -3.94
N ALA A 111 15.25 8.91 -4.50
CA ALA A 111 15.20 9.28 -5.92
C ALA A 111 15.26 8.06 -6.86
N PRO A 112 14.38 7.04 -6.69
CA PRO A 112 14.37 5.89 -7.56
C PRO A 112 13.95 6.27 -8.99
N GLU A 113 14.49 5.58 -9.98
CA GLU A 113 14.09 5.74 -11.39
C GLU A 113 12.71 5.12 -11.65
N GLU A 114 12.36 4.09 -10.88
CA GLU A 114 11.09 3.38 -10.97
C GLU A 114 10.53 3.12 -9.57
N VAL A 115 9.24 3.40 -9.39
CA VAL A 115 8.47 3.06 -8.20
C VAL A 115 7.31 2.18 -8.61
N GLU A 116 7.27 0.98 -8.09
CA GLU A 116 6.14 0.06 -8.27
C GLU A 116 5.33 -0.02 -6.97
N LEU A 117 4.00 0.10 -7.08
CA LEU A 117 3.10 -0.03 -5.92
C LEU A 117 2.19 -1.25 -6.10
N CYS A 118 1.93 -1.93 -5.00
CA CYS A 118 0.97 -3.03 -4.89
C CYS A 118 0.33 -3.04 -3.49
N GLY A 119 -0.70 -3.83 -3.26
CA GLY A 119 -1.33 -3.99 -1.94
C GLY A 119 -2.79 -3.54 -1.90
N LEU A 120 -3.24 -3.04 -0.76
CA LEU A 120 -4.63 -2.79 -0.41
C LEU A 120 -4.89 -1.36 0.10
N VAL A 121 -6.08 -0.85 -0.08
CA VAL A 121 -7.05 -1.23 -1.11
C VAL A 121 -6.88 -0.29 -2.30
N THR A 122 -7.17 -0.80 -3.50
CA THR A 122 -6.86 -0.12 -4.77
C THR A 122 -7.41 1.29 -4.85
N ASP A 123 -8.67 1.46 -4.45
CA ASP A 123 -9.45 2.69 -4.61
C ASP A 123 -9.27 3.71 -3.47
N ILE A 124 -8.47 3.37 -2.45
CA ILE A 124 -8.22 4.25 -1.30
C ILE A 124 -6.72 4.44 -1.09
N CYS A 125 -6.05 3.52 -0.37
CA CYS A 125 -4.66 3.69 0.02
C CYS A 125 -3.69 3.55 -1.15
N VAL A 126 -3.93 2.60 -2.09
CA VAL A 126 -3.05 2.40 -3.24
C VAL A 126 -3.06 3.63 -4.15
N ILE A 127 -4.24 4.07 -4.62
CA ILE A 127 -4.33 5.26 -5.47
C ILE A 127 -3.80 6.52 -4.77
N SER A 128 -4.08 6.71 -3.47
CA SER A 128 -3.60 7.86 -2.72
C SER A 128 -2.07 7.94 -2.71
N ASN A 129 -1.40 6.80 -2.44
CA ASN A 129 0.06 6.75 -2.41
C ASN A 129 0.68 6.76 -3.82
N ALA A 130 0.01 6.21 -4.82
CA ALA A 130 0.46 6.27 -6.22
C ALA A 130 0.47 7.72 -6.74
N VAL A 131 -0.57 8.50 -6.45
CA VAL A 131 -0.62 9.93 -6.79
C VAL A 131 0.43 10.72 -6.02
N ILE A 132 0.64 10.43 -4.74
CA ILE A 132 1.70 11.03 -3.92
C ILE A 132 3.08 10.70 -4.49
N ALA A 133 3.35 9.44 -4.85
CA ALA A 133 4.61 9.03 -5.46
C ALA A 133 4.85 9.77 -6.79
N LYS A 134 3.84 9.88 -7.65
CA LYS A 134 3.93 10.62 -8.91
C LYS A 134 4.18 12.11 -8.70
N ALA A 135 3.55 12.71 -7.69
CA ALA A 135 3.80 14.11 -7.33
C ALA A 135 5.19 14.34 -6.72
N ALA A 136 5.69 13.37 -5.94
CA ALA A 136 7.03 13.44 -5.34
C ALA A 136 8.14 13.26 -6.37
N LEU A 137 7.91 12.45 -7.41
CA LEU A 137 8.88 12.04 -8.43
C LEU A 137 8.24 12.17 -9.83
N PRO A 138 8.06 13.41 -10.36
CA PRO A 138 7.35 13.62 -11.61
C PRO A 138 8.04 12.97 -12.83
N GLU A 139 9.36 12.83 -12.79
CA GLU A 139 10.15 12.25 -13.88
C GLU A 139 10.38 10.75 -13.76
N SER A 140 10.15 10.18 -12.58
CA SER A 140 10.29 8.73 -12.37
C SER A 140 9.10 7.98 -12.96
N ARG A 141 9.35 6.74 -13.37
CA ARG A 141 8.29 5.82 -13.74
C ARG A 141 7.55 5.35 -12.49
N VAL A 142 6.28 5.69 -12.37
CA VAL A 142 5.40 5.20 -11.29
C VAL A 142 4.43 4.18 -11.88
N THR A 143 4.45 2.98 -11.34
CA THR A 143 3.70 1.82 -11.84
C THR A 143 2.82 1.24 -10.74
N VAL A 144 1.61 0.85 -11.08
CA VAL A 144 0.73 0.05 -10.23
C VAL A 144 0.39 -1.25 -10.98
N ASP A 145 0.68 -2.39 -10.36
CA ASP A 145 0.28 -3.68 -10.91
C ASP A 145 -1.15 -4.00 -10.46
N HIS A 146 -2.09 -3.97 -11.40
CA HIS A 146 -3.48 -4.22 -11.11
C HIS A 146 -3.74 -5.63 -10.57
N SER A 147 -2.92 -6.62 -10.95
CA SER A 147 -3.05 -8.01 -10.47
C SER A 147 -2.56 -8.19 -9.03
N ALA A 148 -1.77 -7.25 -8.53
CA ALA A 148 -1.24 -7.21 -7.17
C ALA A 148 -1.96 -6.21 -6.27
N CYS A 149 -3.11 -5.69 -6.72
CA CYS A 149 -3.99 -4.78 -5.97
C CYS A 149 -5.42 -5.31 -6.00
N SER A 150 -6.21 -5.00 -4.99
CA SER A 150 -7.63 -5.37 -4.93
C SER A 150 -8.42 -4.44 -4.02
N CYS A 151 -9.72 -4.45 -4.12
CA CYS A 151 -10.67 -3.90 -3.16
C CYS A 151 -11.99 -4.69 -3.21
N ALA A 152 -12.87 -4.44 -2.25
CA ALA A 152 -14.13 -5.18 -2.11
C ALA A 152 -15.12 -4.93 -3.26
N ASP A 153 -15.07 -3.74 -3.88
CA ASP A 153 -15.91 -3.36 -5.02
C ASP A 153 -15.09 -3.39 -6.33
N PRO A 154 -15.35 -4.36 -7.23
CA PRO A 154 -14.63 -4.44 -8.52
C PRO A 154 -14.79 -3.20 -9.41
N GLU A 155 -15.94 -2.50 -9.33
CA GLU A 155 -16.12 -1.27 -10.10
C GLU A 155 -15.28 -0.11 -9.52
N ALA A 156 -15.14 -0.03 -8.19
CA ALA A 156 -14.25 0.94 -7.56
C ALA A 156 -12.79 0.67 -7.93
N HIS A 157 -12.38 -0.61 -7.99
CA HIS A 157 -11.06 -1.01 -8.49
C HIS A 157 -10.79 -0.45 -9.89
N GLU A 158 -11.67 -0.73 -10.85
CA GLU A 158 -11.49 -0.28 -12.25
C GLU A 158 -11.53 1.25 -12.36
N ARG A 159 -12.40 1.93 -11.60
CA ARG A 159 -12.44 3.41 -11.56
C ARG A 159 -11.12 3.98 -11.06
N ALA A 160 -10.54 3.41 -10.00
CA ALA A 160 -9.26 3.85 -9.46
C ALA A 160 -8.12 3.66 -10.47
N LEU A 161 -8.06 2.50 -11.13
CA LEU A 161 -7.07 2.23 -12.19
C LEU A 161 -7.21 3.22 -13.36
N ALA A 162 -8.44 3.55 -13.75
CA ALA A 162 -8.69 4.53 -14.82
C ALA A 162 -8.21 5.94 -14.43
N VAL A 163 -8.44 6.36 -13.17
CA VAL A 163 -7.93 7.64 -12.65
C VAL A 163 -6.40 7.65 -12.63
N MET A 164 -5.76 6.58 -12.17
CA MET A 164 -4.29 6.47 -12.16
C MET A 164 -3.69 6.61 -13.55
N ARG A 165 -4.27 5.96 -14.57
CA ARG A 165 -3.85 6.15 -15.98
C ARG A 165 -4.00 7.61 -16.43
N GLY A 166 -5.08 8.28 -16.02
CA GLY A 166 -5.33 9.69 -16.36
C GLY A 166 -4.29 10.67 -15.79
N VAL A 167 -3.66 10.33 -14.67
CA VAL A 167 -2.58 11.12 -14.07
C VAL A 167 -1.18 10.57 -14.37
N GLN A 168 -1.05 9.80 -15.44
CA GLN A 168 0.22 9.27 -15.97
C GLN A 168 0.94 8.29 -15.03
N ILE A 169 0.18 7.51 -14.30
CA ILE A 169 0.69 6.35 -13.57
C ILE A 169 0.49 5.13 -14.49
N ASP A 170 1.55 4.36 -14.71
CA ASP A 170 1.49 3.15 -15.52
C ASP A 170 0.72 2.06 -14.76
N VAL A 171 -0.36 1.58 -15.33
CA VAL A 171 -1.12 0.43 -14.79
C VAL A 171 -0.80 -0.79 -15.64
N ILE A 172 -0.15 -1.78 -15.06
CA ILE A 172 0.29 -3.03 -15.71
C ILE A 172 -0.46 -4.22 -15.15
#